data_e8864d3b270daadff4638c781fc59490
#
_entry.id   e8864d3b270daadff4638c781fc59490
#
_cell.length_a   1.000
_cell.length_b   1.000
_cell.length_c   1.000
_cell.angle_alpha   90.00
_cell.angle_beta   90.00
_cell.angle_gamma   90.00
#
_symmetry.space_group_name_H-M   'P 1'
#
loop_
_entity.id
_entity.type
_entity.pdbx_description
1 polymer ?
#
loop_
_entity_poly.entity_id
_entity_poly.type
_entity_poly.pdbx_seq_one_letter_code
_entity_poly.pdbx_strand_id
1 'polypeptide(L)'
;MCMSVQTKVAVLKWIHHLFINIPHKMFNHIENLFPILMKSLSDNSDEVVQQTLVVMAEIISSKSPEAAITDSNAEMQNKYFTKFIINLLRIFSADRHLLEERGAFIIRELCILLSAEDIYKTLAEILLEESNLSFARTMIQTLNVILLTSSELFDLRNKLKDLESLVSILYISCIFNYYFKLCILL
;
A
#
# COMPACT_ATOMS: atom_id res chain seq x y z
N MET A 1 -22.07 15.02 12.57
CA MET A 1 -22.91 14.89 11.35
C MET A 1 -22.31 13.75 10.52
N CYS A 2 -23.02 12.64 10.38
CA CYS A 2 -22.50 11.47 9.68
C CYS A 2 -22.77 11.67 8.18
N MET A 3 -21.73 11.81 7.36
CA MET A 3 -21.89 11.91 5.90
C MET A 3 -22.33 10.55 5.34
N SER A 4 -23.25 10.55 4.39
CA SER A 4 -23.65 9.32 3.70
C SER A 4 -22.47 8.73 2.90
N VAL A 5 -22.47 7.42 2.68
CA VAL A 5 -21.47 6.74 1.85
C VAL A 5 -21.36 7.39 0.47
N GLN A 6 -22.49 7.67 -0.17
CA GLN A 6 -22.55 8.32 -1.49
C GLN A 6 -21.87 9.70 -1.50
N THR A 7 -22.08 10.48 -0.43
CA THR A 7 -21.42 11.80 -0.30
C THR A 7 -19.91 11.65 -0.15
N LYS A 8 -19.44 10.70 0.66
CA LYS A 8 -18.00 10.43 0.82
C LYS A 8 -17.36 10.01 -0.51
N VAL A 9 -17.98 9.08 -1.22
CA VAL A 9 -17.53 8.61 -2.53
C VAL A 9 -17.52 9.75 -3.56
N ALA A 10 -18.55 10.59 -3.59
CA ALA A 10 -18.59 11.74 -4.49
C ALA A 10 -17.45 12.73 -4.21
N VAL A 11 -17.18 13.04 -2.95
CA VAL A 11 -16.05 13.91 -2.56
C VAL A 11 -14.72 13.29 -2.98
N LEU A 12 -14.51 11.99 -2.76
CA LEU A 12 -13.28 11.29 -3.16
C LEU A 12 -13.11 11.29 -4.69
N LYS A 13 -14.17 11.07 -5.45
CA LYS A 13 -14.15 11.19 -6.93
C LYS A 13 -13.80 12.60 -7.39
N TRP A 14 -14.29 13.63 -6.69
CA TRP A 14 -13.88 15.00 -6.96
C TRP A 14 -12.41 15.26 -6.68
N ILE A 15 -11.89 14.79 -5.55
CA ILE A 15 -10.47 14.90 -5.20
C ILE A 15 -9.63 14.21 -6.28
N HIS A 16 -10.00 13.00 -6.69
CA HIS A 16 -9.33 12.27 -7.77
C HIS A 16 -9.31 13.07 -9.08
N HIS A 17 -10.47 13.61 -9.49
CA HIS A 17 -10.57 14.44 -10.68
C HIS A 17 -9.67 15.70 -10.61
N LEU A 18 -9.59 16.33 -9.45
CA LEU A 18 -8.70 17.48 -9.24
C LEU A 18 -7.23 17.11 -9.34
N PHE A 19 -6.81 15.95 -8.81
CA PHE A 19 -5.42 15.48 -8.95
C PHE A 19 -5.06 15.21 -10.41
N ILE A 20 -5.97 14.67 -11.22
CA ILE A 20 -5.73 14.45 -12.65
C ILE A 20 -5.60 15.79 -13.40
N ASN A 21 -6.47 16.76 -13.13
CA ASN A 21 -6.56 17.98 -13.96
C ASN A 21 -5.67 19.13 -13.48
N ILE A 22 -5.43 19.25 -12.18
CA ILE A 22 -4.64 20.34 -11.58
C ILE A 22 -3.66 19.84 -10.50
N PRO A 23 -2.80 18.85 -10.80
CA PRO A 23 -1.95 18.22 -9.81
C PRO A 23 -1.10 19.22 -9.03
N HIS A 24 -0.48 20.21 -9.72
CA HIS A 24 0.36 21.22 -9.08
C HIS A 24 -0.31 21.99 -7.94
N LYS A 25 -1.61 22.34 -8.10
CA LYS A 25 -2.35 23.03 -7.04
C LYS A 25 -2.73 22.06 -5.91
N MET A 26 -3.06 20.82 -6.27
CA MET A 26 -3.46 19.81 -5.29
C MET A 26 -2.28 19.39 -4.40
N PHE A 27 -1.06 19.30 -4.94
CA PHE A 27 0.12 18.97 -4.14
C PHE A 27 0.40 19.99 -3.03
N ASN A 28 0.04 21.26 -3.18
CA ASN A 28 0.15 22.26 -2.11
C ASN A 28 -0.74 21.95 -0.89
N HIS A 29 -1.76 21.12 -1.06
CA HIS A 29 -2.70 20.72 0.00
C HIS A 29 -2.51 19.29 0.47
N ILE A 30 -1.51 18.57 -0.06
CA ILE A 30 -1.32 17.13 0.18
C ILE A 30 -1.14 16.81 1.68
N GLU A 31 -0.41 17.63 2.42
CA GLU A 31 -0.13 17.41 3.84
C GLU A 31 -1.42 17.46 4.69
N ASN A 32 -2.43 18.22 4.26
CA ASN A 32 -3.72 18.30 4.93
C ASN A 32 -4.67 17.17 4.47
N LEU A 33 -4.60 16.78 3.20
CA LEU A 33 -5.47 15.75 2.61
C LEU A 33 -5.02 14.34 3.02
N PHE A 34 -3.73 14.10 3.10
CA PHE A 34 -3.16 12.77 3.35
C PHE A 34 -3.69 12.13 4.64
N PRO A 35 -3.72 12.81 5.82
CA PRO A 35 -4.27 12.22 7.05
C PRO A 35 -5.77 11.89 6.93
N ILE A 36 -6.53 12.70 6.18
CA ILE A 36 -7.98 12.47 5.96
C ILE A 36 -8.20 11.23 5.10
N LEU A 37 -7.43 11.09 4.02
CA LEU A 37 -7.45 9.91 3.16
C LEU A 37 -7.04 8.64 3.93
N MET A 38 -5.98 8.71 4.73
CA MET A 38 -5.56 7.59 5.58
C MET A 38 -6.65 7.15 6.55
N LYS A 39 -7.36 8.11 7.16
CA LYS A 39 -8.50 7.81 8.05
C LYS A 39 -9.66 7.16 7.29
N SER A 40 -9.88 7.50 6.03
CA SER A 40 -10.95 6.93 5.20
C SER A 40 -10.72 5.45 4.85
N LEU A 41 -9.49 4.93 4.99
CA LEU A 41 -9.21 3.49 4.83
C LEU A 41 -9.84 2.64 5.94
N SER A 42 -10.17 3.23 7.08
CA SER A 42 -10.90 2.57 8.19
C SER A 42 -12.42 2.76 8.08
N ASP A 43 -12.94 3.23 6.95
CA ASP A 43 -14.39 3.37 6.75
C ASP A 43 -15.07 2.01 6.61
N ASN A 44 -16.29 1.87 7.12
CA ASN A 44 -17.06 0.63 7.06
C ASN A 44 -17.53 0.24 5.65
N SER A 45 -17.51 1.18 4.69
CA SER A 45 -17.92 0.96 3.31
C SER A 45 -16.72 0.61 2.43
N ASP A 46 -16.77 -0.56 1.78
CA ASP A 46 -15.74 -0.99 0.82
C ASP A 46 -15.60 -0.02 -0.35
N GLU A 47 -16.72 0.59 -0.80
CA GLU A 47 -16.72 1.57 -1.88
C GLU A 47 -15.93 2.84 -1.49
N VAL A 48 -16.03 3.30 -0.24
CA VAL A 48 -15.25 4.43 0.28
C VAL A 48 -13.78 4.07 0.35
N VAL A 49 -13.45 2.88 0.87
CA VAL A 49 -12.06 2.40 0.96
C VAL A 49 -11.44 2.27 -0.44
N GLN A 50 -12.14 1.62 -1.38
CA GLN A 50 -11.66 1.46 -2.75
C GLN A 50 -11.44 2.82 -3.43
N GLN A 51 -12.38 3.73 -3.34
CA GLN A 51 -12.21 5.06 -3.92
C GLN A 51 -11.07 5.85 -3.27
N THR A 52 -10.85 5.66 -1.97
CA THR A 52 -9.71 6.25 -1.26
C THR A 52 -8.38 5.71 -1.80
N LEU A 53 -8.30 4.39 -2.04
CA LEU A 53 -7.10 3.76 -2.61
C LEU A 53 -6.81 4.28 -4.03
N VAL A 54 -7.85 4.49 -4.85
CA VAL A 54 -7.70 5.09 -6.18
C VAL A 54 -7.10 6.50 -6.09
N VAL A 55 -7.59 7.33 -5.17
CA VAL A 55 -7.03 8.68 -4.94
C VAL A 55 -5.58 8.61 -4.48
N MET A 56 -5.26 7.70 -3.55
CA MET A 56 -3.90 7.52 -3.05
C MET A 56 -2.94 7.04 -4.15
N ALA A 57 -3.39 6.09 -4.98
CA ALA A 57 -2.61 5.62 -6.13
C ALA A 57 -2.32 6.74 -7.12
N GLU A 58 -3.30 7.61 -7.40
CA GLU A 58 -3.11 8.79 -8.24
C GLU A 58 -2.07 9.76 -7.64
N ILE A 59 -2.16 10.05 -6.35
CA ILE A 59 -1.17 10.89 -5.64
C ILE A 59 0.24 10.32 -5.76
N ILE A 60 0.38 9.01 -5.58
CA ILE A 60 1.67 8.31 -5.64
C ILE A 60 2.21 8.30 -7.08
N SER A 61 1.35 8.11 -8.07
CA SER A 61 1.73 8.02 -9.49
C SER A 61 1.91 9.38 -10.16
N SER A 62 1.31 10.44 -9.61
CA SER A 62 1.40 11.80 -10.16
C SER A 62 2.78 12.40 -9.97
N LYS A 63 3.29 13.04 -11.00
CA LYS A 63 4.58 13.77 -10.93
C LYS A 63 4.41 15.05 -10.12
N SER A 64 5.20 15.19 -9.05
CA SER A 64 5.27 16.42 -8.28
C SER A 64 5.84 17.56 -9.13
N PRO A 65 5.36 18.81 -8.96
CA PRO A 65 5.88 19.98 -9.72
C PRO A 65 7.36 20.25 -9.51
N GLU A 66 7.90 19.94 -8.34
CA GLU A 66 9.32 20.14 -8.00
C GLU A 66 10.23 19.15 -8.73
N ALA A 67 9.68 18.04 -9.20
CA ALA A 67 10.39 16.99 -9.90
C ALA A 67 10.67 17.33 -11.39
N ALA A 68 10.07 18.38 -11.92
CA ALA A 68 10.33 18.84 -13.29
C ALA A 68 11.67 19.58 -13.46
N ILE A 69 12.35 19.94 -12.36
CA ILE A 69 13.55 20.79 -12.35
C ILE A 69 14.83 19.99 -12.05
N THR A 70 14.70 18.79 -11.49
CA THR A 70 15.85 17.92 -11.15
C THR A 70 15.55 16.47 -11.50
N ASP A 71 16.59 15.67 -11.80
CA ASP A 71 16.52 14.20 -12.04
C ASP A 71 16.00 13.40 -10.82
N SER A 72 15.44 14.07 -9.83
CA SER A 72 14.92 13.53 -8.55
C SER A 72 13.47 13.03 -8.62
N ASN A 73 12.90 12.84 -9.82
CA ASN A 73 11.51 12.36 -9.99
C ASN A 73 11.26 11.01 -9.29
N ALA A 74 12.23 10.11 -9.35
CA ALA A 74 12.11 8.78 -8.73
C ALA A 74 12.16 8.84 -7.18
N GLU A 75 12.99 9.72 -6.61
CA GLU A 75 13.12 9.84 -5.15
C GLU A 75 11.87 10.43 -4.49
N MET A 76 11.24 11.43 -5.14
CA MET A 76 10.07 12.09 -4.58
C MET A 76 8.80 11.23 -4.72
N GLN A 77 8.65 10.51 -5.81
CA GLN A 77 7.59 9.52 -6.00
C GLN A 77 7.72 8.39 -4.96
N ASN A 78 8.94 7.94 -4.69
CA ASN A 78 9.26 6.96 -3.67
C ASN A 78 8.93 7.47 -2.26
N LYS A 79 9.08 8.77 -1.98
CA LYS A 79 8.76 9.37 -0.67
C LYS A 79 7.28 9.25 -0.30
N TYR A 80 6.35 9.60 -1.18
CA TYR A 80 4.90 9.48 -0.90
C TYR A 80 4.47 8.02 -0.82
N PHE A 81 5.01 7.16 -1.67
CA PHE A 81 4.78 5.73 -1.62
C PHE A 81 5.22 5.12 -0.29
N THR A 82 6.47 5.36 0.13
CA THR A 82 6.99 4.85 1.39
C THR A 82 6.23 5.42 2.59
N LYS A 83 5.93 6.74 2.60
CA LYS A 83 5.11 7.39 3.64
C LYS A 83 3.72 6.74 3.72
N PHE A 84 3.12 6.41 2.59
CA PHE A 84 1.83 5.73 2.54
C PHE A 84 1.91 4.32 3.15
N ILE A 85 2.87 3.50 2.73
CA ILE A 85 3.03 2.12 3.24
C ILE A 85 3.31 2.11 4.75
N ILE A 86 4.18 3.00 5.24
CA ILE A 86 4.46 3.13 6.68
C ILE A 86 3.18 3.47 7.46
N ASN A 87 2.38 4.44 6.99
CA ASN A 87 1.15 4.82 7.66
C ASN A 87 0.09 3.72 7.58
N LEU A 88 0.01 2.99 6.47
CA LEU A 88 -0.88 1.83 6.33
C LEU A 88 -0.55 0.74 7.36
N LEU A 89 0.73 0.38 7.49
CA LEU A 89 1.18 -0.59 8.49
C LEU A 89 0.90 -0.10 9.93
N ARG A 90 1.06 1.20 10.18
CA ARG A 90 0.73 1.79 11.49
C ARG A 90 -0.76 1.67 11.81
N ILE A 91 -1.65 1.89 10.82
CA ILE A 91 -3.09 1.70 11.00
C ILE A 91 -3.40 0.23 11.28
N PHE A 92 -2.82 -0.71 10.55
CA PHE A 92 -3.01 -2.15 10.77
C PHE A 92 -2.45 -2.61 12.12
N SER A 93 -1.35 -2.04 12.58
CA SER A 93 -0.78 -2.33 13.90
C SER A 93 -1.65 -1.78 15.03
N ALA A 94 -2.30 -0.61 14.84
CA ALA A 94 -3.19 0.00 15.81
C ALA A 94 -4.58 -0.65 15.85
N ASP A 95 -5.08 -1.10 14.69
CA ASP A 95 -6.38 -1.74 14.55
C ASP A 95 -6.23 -3.13 13.91
N ARG A 96 -6.06 -4.14 14.78
CA ARG A 96 -5.91 -5.53 14.37
C ARG A 96 -7.16 -6.08 13.68
N HIS A 97 -8.34 -5.64 14.07
CA HIS A 97 -9.59 -6.03 13.46
C HIS A 97 -9.68 -5.58 12.00
N LEU A 98 -9.23 -4.34 11.72
CA LEU A 98 -9.13 -3.83 10.36
C LEU A 98 -8.19 -4.69 9.50
N LEU A 99 -7.04 -5.09 10.04
CA LEU A 99 -6.11 -5.97 9.34
C LEU A 99 -6.73 -7.33 9.03
N GLU A 100 -7.38 -7.96 10.01
CA GLU A 100 -7.97 -9.30 9.88
C GLU A 100 -9.15 -9.30 8.91
N GLU A 101 -10.02 -8.30 8.93
CA GLU A 101 -11.21 -8.24 8.08
C GLU A 101 -10.95 -7.65 6.69
N ARG A 102 -10.11 -6.62 6.59
CA ARG A 102 -9.96 -5.83 5.37
C ARG A 102 -8.54 -5.71 4.84
N GLY A 103 -7.55 -6.16 5.62
CA GLY A 103 -6.16 -6.05 5.22
C GLY A 103 -5.89 -6.71 3.87
N ALA A 104 -6.43 -7.92 3.64
CA ALA A 104 -6.29 -8.61 2.37
C ALA A 104 -6.94 -7.85 1.21
N PHE A 105 -8.11 -7.29 1.40
CA PHE A 105 -8.80 -6.46 0.39
C PHE A 105 -7.97 -5.23 0.03
N ILE A 106 -7.52 -4.45 1.03
CA ILE A 106 -6.75 -3.22 0.84
C ILE A 106 -5.44 -3.51 0.09
N ILE A 107 -4.70 -4.56 0.49
CA ILE A 107 -3.43 -4.92 -0.15
C ILE A 107 -3.63 -5.38 -1.59
N ARG A 108 -4.67 -6.18 -1.87
CA ARG A 108 -4.98 -6.62 -3.23
C ARG A 108 -5.35 -5.46 -4.15
N GLU A 109 -6.21 -4.55 -3.70
CA GLU A 109 -6.55 -3.33 -4.45
C GLU A 109 -5.31 -2.48 -4.73
N LEU A 110 -4.41 -2.34 -3.77
CA LEU A 110 -3.14 -1.64 -3.98
C LEU A 110 -2.27 -2.32 -5.05
N CYS A 111 -2.21 -3.66 -5.04
CA CYS A 111 -1.45 -4.41 -6.04
C CYS A 111 -2.04 -4.32 -7.47
N ILE A 112 -3.34 -4.02 -7.58
CA ILE A 112 -4.00 -3.74 -8.87
C ILE A 112 -3.67 -2.31 -9.34
N LEU A 113 -3.65 -1.36 -8.42
CA LEU A 113 -3.49 0.07 -8.73
C LEU A 113 -2.03 0.50 -8.89
N LEU A 114 -1.11 -0.19 -8.22
CA LEU A 114 0.32 0.10 -8.17
C LEU A 114 1.14 -1.15 -8.49
N SER A 115 2.48 -1.00 -8.56
CA SER A 115 3.37 -2.15 -8.76
C SER A 115 3.34 -3.10 -7.56
N ALA A 116 2.85 -4.32 -7.78
CA ALA A 116 2.81 -5.36 -6.74
C ALA A 116 4.22 -5.71 -6.22
N GLU A 117 5.22 -5.71 -7.09
CA GLU A 117 6.63 -5.98 -6.74
C GLU A 117 7.15 -4.94 -5.77
N ASP A 118 6.93 -3.64 -6.05
CA ASP A 118 7.38 -2.55 -5.19
C ASP A 118 6.66 -2.56 -3.84
N ILE A 119 5.35 -2.87 -3.84
CA ILE A 119 4.56 -3.01 -2.61
C ILE A 119 5.13 -4.10 -1.72
N TYR A 120 5.35 -5.31 -2.28
CA TYR A 120 5.86 -6.44 -1.51
C TYR A 120 7.28 -6.21 -1.02
N LYS A 121 8.15 -5.61 -1.85
CA LYS A 121 9.52 -5.24 -1.47
C LYS A 121 9.53 -4.26 -0.31
N THR A 122 8.78 -3.16 -0.42
CA THR A 122 8.75 -2.13 0.62
C THR A 122 8.12 -2.64 1.92
N LEU A 123 7.03 -3.43 1.83
CA LEU A 123 6.44 -4.08 3.00
C LEU A 123 7.44 -5.02 3.69
N ALA A 124 8.19 -5.79 2.92
CA ALA A 124 9.20 -6.70 3.45
C ALA A 124 10.32 -5.94 4.17
N GLU A 125 10.84 -4.87 3.57
CA GLU A 125 11.88 -4.02 4.17
C GLU A 125 11.42 -3.42 5.51
N ILE A 126 10.20 -2.88 5.58
CA ILE A 126 9.67 -2.29 6.81
C ILE A 126 9.41 -3.34 7.89
N LEU A 127 8.87 -4.51 7.50
CA LEU A 127 8.57 -5.59 8.44
C LEU A 127 9.81 -6.25 9.04
N LEU A 128 10.98 -6.16 8.37
CA LEU A 128 12.25 -6.62 8.95
C LEU A 128 12.70 -5.78 10.14
N GLU A 129 12.36 -4.49 10.13
CA GLU A 129 12.71 -3.55 11.20
C GLU A 129 11.62 -3.45 12.28
N GLU A 130 10.49 -4.17 12.08
CA GLU A 130 9.35 -4.12 12.99
C GLU A 130 9.66 -4.81 14.33
N SER A 131 9.55 -4.07 15.40
CA SER A 131 9.80 -4.54 16.77
C SER A 131 8.68 -5.43 17.32
N ASN A 132 7.45 -5.23 16.85
CA ASN A 132 6.30 -6.03 17.27
C ASN A 132 6.20 -7.32 16.44
N LEU A 133 6.87 -8.37 16.92
CA LEU A 133 6.93 -9.67 16.26
C LEU A 133 5.56 -10.31 16.05
N SER A 134 4.59 -10.10 16.96
CA SER A 134 3.22 -10.62 16.81
C SER A 134 2.51 -9.97 15.63
N PHE A 135 2.64 -8.65 15.46
CA PHE A 135 2.11 -7.93 14.32
C PHE A 135 2.81 -8.33 13.02
N ALA A 136 4.15 -8.35 13.02
CA ALA A 136 4.95 -8.75 11.86
C ALA A 136 4.55 -10.15 11.37
N ARG A 137 4.39 -11.12 12.29
CA ARG A 137 3.93 -12.46 11.97
C ARG A 137 2.56 -12.47 11.28
N THR A 138 1.57 -11.80 11.87
CA THR A 138 0.22 -11.73 11.30
C THR A 138 0.23 -11.10 9.91
N MET A 139 0.98 -10.01 9.75
CA MET A 139 1.10 -9.31 8.49
C MET A 139 1.74 -10.19 7.40
N ILE A 140 2.83 -10.90 7.72
CA ILE A 140 3.51 -11.82 6.79
C ILE A 140 2.59 -12.98 6.41
N GLN A 141 1.84 -13.55 7.35
CA GLN A 141 0.86 -14.59 7.05
C GLN A 141 -0.21 -14.07 6.07
N THR A 142 -0.73 -12.87 6.29
CA THR A 142 -1.70 -12.23 5.39
C THR A 142 -1.11 -12.03 3.99
N LEU A 143 0.11 -11.50 3.90
CA LEU A 143 0.81 -11.29 2.63
C LEU A 143 1.05 -12.60 1.88
N ASN A 144 1.43 -13.68 2.58
CA ASN A 144 1.63 -15.00 1.98
C ASN A 144 0.32 -15.56 1.41
N VAL A 145 -0.79 -15.45 2.15
CA VAL A 145 -2.10 -15.90 1.66
C VAL A 145 -2.49 -15.12 0.40
N ILE A 146 -2.34 -13.80 0.40
CA ILE A 146 -2.63 -12.96 -0.76
C ILE A 146 -1.74 -13.35 -1.94
N LEU A 147 -0.43 -13.48 -1.72
CA LEU A 147 0.53 -13.85 -2.77
C LEU A 147 0.16 -15.17 -3.43
N LEU A 148 -0.27 -16.16 -2.66
CA LEU A 148 -0.59 -17.50 -3.18
C LEU A 148 -1.96 -17.59 -3.84
N THR A 149 -2.94 -16.80 -3.40
CA THR A 149 -4.35 -16.93 -3.80
C THR A 149 -4.82 -15.90 -4.81
N SER A 150 -4.17 -14.73 -4.89
CA SER A 150 -4.64 -13.64 -5.74
C SER A 150 -4.20 -13.83 -7.19
N SER A 151 -5.15 -13.73 -8.13
CA SER A 151 -4.89 -13.79 -9.57
C SER A 151 -3.98 -12.65 -10.05
N GLU A 152 -4.14 -11.48 -9.45
CA GLU A 152 -3.42 -10.24 -9.75
C GLU A 152 -1.91 -10.37 -9.51
N LEU A 153 -1.50 -11.32 -8.67
CA LEU A 153 -0.09 -11.57 -8.33
C LEU A 153 0.53 -12.73 -9.11
N PHE A 154 -0.11 -13.18 -10.19
CA PHE A 154 0.40 -14.29 -11.00
C PHE A 154 1.80 -13.99 -11.56
N ASP A 155 2.02 -12.81 -12.11
CA ASP A 155 3.30 -12.41 -12.67
C ASP A 155 4.39 -12.29 -11.61
N LEU A 156 4.07 -11.76 -10.44
CA LEU A 156 4.99 -11.71 -9.30
C LEU A 156 5.37 -13.14 -8.85
N ARG A 157 4.39 -14.05 -8.75
CA ARG A 157 4.67 -15.46 -8.42
C ARG A 157 5.58 -16.14 -9.43
N ASN A 158 5.39 -15.89 -10.72
CA ASN A 158 6.25 -16.45 -11.76
C ASN A 158 7.67 -15.90 -11.67
N LYS A 159 7.82 -14.59 -11.51
CA LYS A 159 9.15 -13.98 -11.25
C LYS A 159 9.84 -14.59 -10.03
N LEU A 160 9.09 -14.91 -8.97
CA LEU A 160 9.64 -15.54 -7.76
C LEU A 160 10.08 -17.01 -7.99
N LYS A 161 9.55 -17.69 -9.01
CA LYS A 161 9.96 -19.05 -9.39
C LYS A 161 11.21 -19.07 -10.26
N ASP A 162 11.41 -18.04 -11.06
CA ASP A 162 12.54 -17.96 -12.00
C ASP A 162 13.79 -17.50 -11.24
N LEU A 163 14.66 -18.47 -10.95
CA LEU A 163 15.86 -18.31 -10.13
C LEU A 163 16.91 -17.32 -10.68
N GLU A 164 16.79 -16.85 -11.92
CA GLU A 164 17.77 -15.97 -12.57
C GLU A 164 17.59 -14.47 -12.25
N SER A 165 16.44 -14.04 -11.72
CA SER A 165 16.21 -12.62 -11.31
C SER A 165 16.52 -12.37 -9.82
N LEU A 166 17.41 -13.11 -9.25
CA LEU A 166 17.47 -13.55 -7.85
C LEU A 166 17.89 -12.54 -6.79
N VAL A 167 18.48 -11.39 -7.08
CA VAL A 167 19.05 -10.56 -6.00
C VAL A 167 17.98 -9.77 -5.24
N SER A 168 16.96 -9.23 -5.92
CA SER A 168 15.86 -8.50 -5.26
C SER A 168 14.78 -9.43 -4.73
N ILE A 169 14.62 -10.60 -5.34
CA ILE A 169 13.59 -11.59 -5.06
C ILE A 169 14.03 -12.55 -3.94
N LEU A 170 15.32 -12.87 -3.84
CA LEU A 170 15.88 -13.60 -2.69
C LEU A 170 15.63 -12.84 -1.38
N TYR A 171 15.63 -11.51 -1.41
CA TYR A 171 15.32 -10.70 -0.26
C TYR A 171 13.87 -10.92 0.20
N ILE A 172 12.92 -10.85 -0.71
CA ILE A 172 11.49 -11.12 -0.45
C ILE A 172 11.31 -12.59 -0.04
N SER A 173 11.91 -13.54 -0.76
CA SER A 173 11.83 -14.98 -0.50
C SER A 173 12.53 -15.39 0.80
N CYS A 174 13.69 -14.82 1.14
CA CYS A 174 14.37 -15.08 2.40
C CYS A 174 13.57 -14.56 3.60
N ILE A 175 12.97 -13.38 3.49
CA ILE A 175 12.12 -12.84 4.55
C ILE A 175 10.89 -13.74 4.74
N PHE A 176 10.21 -14.09 3.66
CA PHE A 176 9.05 -14.98 3.72
C PHE A 176 9.44 -16.39 4.21
N ASN A 177 10.59 -16.95 3.79
CA ASN A 177 11.05 -18.28 4.17
C ASN A 177 11.62 -18.34 5.60
N TYR A 178 12.32 -17.29 6.04
CA TYR A 178 12.83 -17.18 7.39
C TYR A 178 11.69 -17.11 8.43
N TYR A 179 10.70 -16.29 8.19
CA TYR A 179 9.52 -16.22 9.06
C TYR A 179 8.59 -17.41 8.91
N PHE A 180 8.48 -18.02 7.73
CA PHE A 180 7.73 -19.26 7.53
C PHE A 180 8.34 -20.43 8.32
N LYS A 181 9.67 -20.57 8.34
CA LYS A 181 10.36 -21.53 9.21
C LYS A 181 10.18 -21.22 10.69
N LEU A 182 10.21 -19.94 11.09
CA LEU A 182 9.94 -19.53 12.47
C LEU A 182 8.49 -19.82 12.89
N CYS A 183 7.52 -19.71 11.97
CA CYS A 183 6.11 -20.03 12.22
C CYS A 183 5.81 -21.53 12.32
N ILE A 184 6.66 -22.40 11.76
CA ILE A 184 6.52 -23.87 11.84
C ILE A 184 7.19 -24.43 13.10
N LEU A 185 8.19 -23.72 13.64
CA LEU A 185 9.01 -24.17 14.79
C LEU A 185 8.49 -23.63 16.15
N LEU A 186 7.44 -22.81 16.18
CA LEU A 186 6.73 -22.33 17.37
C LEU A 186 5.25 -22.75 17.34
#